data_0992f45a7f836ce784c1c91497078932
#
_entry.id   0992f45a7f836ce784c1c91497078932
#
_cell.length_a   1.000
_cell.length_b   1.000
_cell.length_c   1.000
_cell.angle_alpha   90.00
_cell.angle_beta   90.00
_cell.angle_gamma   90.00
#
_symmetry.space_group_name_H-M   'P 1'
#
loop_
_entity.id
_entity.type
_entity.pdbx_description
1 polymer ?
#
loop_
_entity_poly.entity_id
_entity_poly.type
_entity_poly.pdbx_seq_one_letter_code
_entity_poly.pdbx_strand_id
1 'polypeptide(L)'
;MKKSIKFLAVFTVALLLVMPLFSFPIESKAQVATEFLSDDLLTDIGEIPAAATVDSALSIKSKSAVLMEPHTGKVLYESNPDEKLAPASITKIMSLLLVMEAIENEKLTLNTKVSCSEHAASMGGSQIWLEAGEQMTVDELLRASVIASANDATVALAEAVSGSEEAFVSLMNKRAKELGMKNTTFKNACGLDADGHLTTGKDVAIMASALIKHSLIKKYSTVWMDALRDGKSELTNTNKLVRYYSGATGLKTGTTSKAGCCVAATAERDGMELVAVVMGAENSNERFTGAKKLLDYGFANWSFAVLTPDLKGLEGVPVIKGMEKQISVDSQGGQVKLLLHKGKQDDITESIEINENIEAPVAVGDVIGSVKFTLDGKQIGELPLYSANEVERVGFLNAFGLIFTSAAMP
;
A
#
# COMPACT_ATOMS: atom_id res chain seq x y z
N MET A 1 -62.19 -32.05 -59.88
CA MET A 1 -63.59 -32.00 -59.37
C MET A 1 -63.52 -31.35 -57.99
N LYS A 2 -64.14 -30.18 -57.87
CA LYS A 2 -65.05 -29.70 -56.82
C LYS A 2 -64.45 -29.78 -55.38
N LYS A 3 -64.47 -28.79 -54.52
CA LYS A 3 -65.19 -27.50 -54.46
C LYS A 3 -64.54 -26.64 -53.36
N SER A 4 -64.54 -25.36 -53.60
CA SER A 4 -64.36 -24.27 -52.62
C SER A 4 -65.29 -24.43 -51.43
N ILE A 5 -64.86 -23.94 -50.28
CA ILE A 5 -65.69 -23.08 -49.40
C ILE A 5 -64.77 -22.10 -48.64
N LYS A 6 -65.09 -20.85 -48.88
CA LYS A 6 -64.59 -19.65 -48.09
C LYS A 6 -65.26 -19.67 -46.74
N PHE A 7 -64.54 -19.27 -45.70
CA PHE A 7 -65.18 -18.50 -44.63
C PHE A 7 -64.23 -17.41 -44.09
N LEU A 8 -64.80 -16.32 -43.99
CA LEU A 8 -64.44 -14.97 -43.65
C LEU A 8 -64.34 -14.81 -42.13
N ALA A 9 -63.61 -13.79 -41.73
CA ALA A 9 -63.68 -13.05 -40.50
C ALA A 9 -62.56 -13.46 -39.45
N VAL A 10 -61.88 -12.59 -38.78
CA VAL A 10 -62.07 -11.22 -38.34
C VAL A 10 -60.69 -10.71 -37.96
N PHE A 11 -60.34 -9.51 -38.37
CA PHE A 11 -59.22 -8.74 -37.95
C PHE A 11 -59.28 -8.47 -36.42
N THR A 12 -58.28 -8.92 -35.68
CA THR A 12 -57.92 -8.28 -34.39
C THR A 12 -56.45 -7.97 -34.44
N VAL A 13 -56.15 -6.70 -34.66
CA VAL A 13 -54.80 -6.12 -34.56
C VAL A 13 -54.44 -6.10 -33.09
N ALA A 14 -53.58 -7.01 -32.65
CA ALA A 14 -52.89 -6.87 -31.40
C ALA A 14 -51.54 -6.18 -31.70
N LEU A 15 -51.50 -4.89 -31.42
CA LEU A 15 -50.31 -4.07 -31.47
C LEU A 15 -49.41 -4.49 -30.28
N LEU A 16 -48.47 -5.41 -30.51
CA LEU A 16 -47.39 -5.72 -29.58
C LEU A 16 -46.35 -4.62 -29.66
N LEU A 17 -46.46 -3.67 -28.72
CA LEU A 17 -45.39 -2.74 -28.39
C LEU A 17 -44.19 -3.55 -27.89
N VAL A 18 -43.17 -3.72 -28.72
CA VAL A 18 -41.85 -4.18 -28.34
C VAL A 18 -41.17 -2.99 -27.66
N MET A 19 -41.24 -2.94 -26.35
CA MET A 19 -40.31 -2.11 -25.55
C MET A 19 -38.95 -2.82 -25.53
N PRO A 20 -37.85 -2.15 -25.91
CA PRO A 20 -36.55 -2.68 -25.63
C PRO A 20 -36.34 -2.68 -24.11
N LEU A 21 -36.16 -3.86 -23.55
CA LEU A 21 -35.60 -4.05 -22.19
C LEU A 21 -34.18 -3.46 -22.18
N PHE A 22 -34.07 -2.21 -21.82
CA PHE A 22 -32.80 -1.69 -21.35
C PHE A 22 -32.53 -2.35 -19.99
N SER A 23 -31.74 -3.42 -20.02
CA SER A 23 -31.07 -3.92 -18.83
C SER A 23 -30.02 -2.90 -18.43
N PHE A 24 -30.35 -2.02 -17.52
CA PHE A 24 -29.34 -1.29 -16.76
C PHE A 24 -28.64 -2.32 -15.86
N PRO A 25 -27.31 -2.45 -15.91
CA PRO A 25 -26.62 -3.22 -14.89
C PRO A 25 -26.91 -2.55 -13.54
N ILE A 26 -27.52 -3.29 -12.63
CA ILE A 26 -27.55 -2.95 -11.22
C ILE A 26 -26.12 -3.20 -10.73
N GLU A 27 -25.26 -2.19 -10.87
CA GLU A 27 -24.00 -2.16 -10.11
C GLU A 27 -24.40 -2.11 -8.64
N SER A 28 -24.05 -3.17 -7.93
CA SER A 28 -24.35 -3.27 -6.51
C SER A 28 -23.60 -2.13 -5.81
N LYS A 29 -24.33 -1.28 -5.07
CA LYS A 29 -23.76 -0.19 -4.26
C LYS A 29 -22.70 -0.65 -3.23
N ALA A 30 -22.51 -1.96 -3.06
CA ALA A 30 -21.42 -2.54 -2.28
C ALA A 30 -20.02 -2.29 -2.85
N GLN A 31 -19.91 -1.98 -4.17
CA GLN A 31 -18.62 -1.67 -4.80
C GLN A 31 -18.19 -0.22 -4.56
N VAL A 32 -19.16 0.68 -4.30
CA VAL A 32 -18.87 2.10 -3.99
C VAL A 32 -18.28 2.26 -2.59
N ALA A 33 -18.64 1.39 -1.64
CA ALA A 33 -18.06 1.43 -0.29
C ALA A 33 -16.60 0.99 -0.21
N THR A 34 -16.13 0.19 -1.19
CA THR A 34 -14.72 -0.22 -1.29
C THR A 34 -13.85 0.79 -2.05
N GLU A 35 -14.44 1.65 -2.90
CA GLU A 35 -13.69 2.74 -3.56
C GLU A 35 -13.44 3.93 -2.62
N PHE A 36 -14.26 4.14 -1.59
CA PHE A 36 -13.99 5.14 -0.54
C PHE A 36 -12.89 4.75 0.45
N LEU A 37 -12.43 3.48 0.43
CA LEU A 37 -11.26 3.00 1.17
C LEU A 37 -9.97 3.02 0.32
N SER A 38 -10.03 3.60 -0.89
CA SER A 38 -8.85 3.78 -1.73
C SER A 38 -7.93 4.85 -1.13
N ASP A 39 -6.66 4.71 -1.41
CA ASP A 39 -5.50 5.47 -0.93
C ASP A 39 -5.66 7.02 -0.88
N ASP A 40 -6.70 7.61 -1.46
CA ASP A 40 -6.91 9.06 -1.54
C ASP A 40 -7.33 9.71 -0.20
N LEU A 41 -7.94 8.97 0.73
CA LEU A 41 -8.25 9.48 2.08
C LEU A 41 -7.03 9.54 2.99
N LEU A 42 -5.93 8.86 2.62
CA LEU A 42 -4.66 8.92 3.35
C LEU A 42 -3.79 10.11 2.92
N THR A 43 -4.11 10.78 1.80
CA THR A 43 -3.28 11.84 1.19
C THR A 43 -3.65 13.25 1.61
N ASP A 44 -4.82 13.47 2.22
CA ASP A 44 -5.25 14.81 2.65
C ASP A 44 -5.36 14.98 4.17
N ILE A 45 -4.56 14.22 4.92
CA ILE A 45 -4.28 14.57 6.32
C ILE A 45 -3.36 15.78 6.26
N GLY A 46 -3.96 16.96 6.44
CA GLY A 46 -3.23 18.22 6.52
C GLY A 46 -1.98 18.03 7.36
N GLU A 47 -0.87 18.61 6.94
CA GLU A 47 0.44 18.53 7.62
C GLU A 47 0.25 18.57 9.14
N ILE A 48 0.26 17.39 9.77
CA ILE A 48 0.54 17.34 11.22
C ILE A 48 1.93 17.94 11.32
N PRO A 49 2.15 19.02 12.08
CA PRO A 49 3.42 19.71 12.11
C PRO A 49 4.53 18.68 12.20
N ALA A 50 5.53 18.86 11.34
CA ALA A 50 6.74 18.04 11.35
C ALA A 50 7.17 17.86 12.80
N ALA A 51 7.48 16.62 13.16
CA ALA A 51 7.76 16.18 14.53
C ALA A 51 8.45 17.29 15.32
N ALA A 52 7.87 17.59 16.47
CA ALA A 52 8.55 18.39 17.46
C ALA A 52 10.00 17.89 17.56
N THR A 53 10.93 18.81 17.37
CA THR A 53 12.38 18.71 17.61
C THR A 53 12.87 17.27 17.79
N VAL A 54 13.46 16.72 16.72
CA VAL A 54 14.20 15.46 16.70
C VAL A 54 14.89 15.29 18.04
N ASP A 55 14.49 14.26 18.78
CA ASP A 55 15.12 13.93 20.04
C ASP A 55 16.62 13.70 19.78
N SER A 56 17.45 14.65 20.22
CA SER A 56 18.91 14.62 20.10
C SER A 56 19.52 13.36 20.76
N ALA A 57 18.68 12.55 21.44
CA ALA A 57 19.04 11.29 22.06
C ALA A 57 19.29 10.16 21.03
N LEU A 58 18.74 10.23 19.80
CA LEU A 58 18.95 9.17 18.81
C LEU A 58 20.19 9.44 17.94
N SER A 59 21.38 9.28 18.51
CA SER A 59 22.62 9.40 17.75
C SER A 59 22.85 8.21 16.85
N ILE A 60 22.68 8.41 15.54
CA ILE A 60 22.98 7.41 14.49
C ILE A 60 24.29 7.79 13.82
N LYS A 61 25.29 6.92 13.91
CA LYS A 61 26.62 7.13 13.31
C LYS A 61 26.59 6.75 11.82
N SER A 62 26.13 7.68 10.99
CA SER A 62 26.03 7.55 9.54
C SER A 62 25.96 8.91 8.87
N LYS A 63 26.15 8.97 7.56
CA LYS A 63 25.96 10.20 6.78
C LYS A 63 24.50 10.58 6.63
N SER A 64 23.63 9.59 6.43
CA SER A 64 22.19 9.79 6.33
C SER A 64 21.47 8.67 7.06
N ALA A 65 20.35 9.01 7.73
CA ALA A 65 19.47 8.06 8.40
C ALA A 65 18.01 8.49 8.25
N VAL A 66 17.14 7.54 7.92
CA VAL A 66 15.69 7.78 7.75
C VAL A 66 14.91 6.60 8.33
N LEU A 67 13.83 6.90 9.05
CA LEU A 67 12.83 5.93 9.46
C LEU A 67 11.49 6.34 8.88
N MET A 68 10.83 5.43 8.17
CA MET A 68 9.55 5.67 7.51
C MET A 68 8.55 4.57 7.84
N GLU A 69 7.28 4.93 8.02
CA GLU A 69 6.17 3.98 7.98
C GLU A 69 5.72 3.87 6.52
N PRO A 70 5.80 2.65 5.92
CA PRO A 70 5.71 2.48 4.47
C PRO A 70 4.30 2.61 3.87
N HIS A 71 3.24 2.39 4.65
CA HIS A 71 1.86 2.45 4.13
C HIS A 71 1.37 3.90 4.02
N THR A 72 1.68 4.74 5.02
CA THR A 72 1.34 6.16 5.02
C THR A 72 2.40 7.03 4.36
N GLY A 73 3.62 6.50 4.15
CA GLY A 73 4.77 7.29 3.69
C GLY A 73 5.31 8.28 4.73
N LYS A 74 4.82 8.22 5.99
CA LYS A 74 5.22 9.16 7.03
C LYS A 74 6.65 8.90 7.49
N VAL A 75 7.47 9.96 7.44
CA VAL A 75 8.81 9.95 8.00
C VAL A 75 8.71 10.15 9.51
N LEU A 76 9.24 9.19 10.28
CA LEU A 76 9.21 9.19 11.75
C LEU A 76 10.50 9.72 12.37
N TYR A 77 11.60 9.62 11.63
CA TYR A 77 12.91 10.16 11.98
C TYR A 77 13.71 10.41 10.71
N GLU A 78 14.45 11.51 10.69
CA GLU A 78 15.41 11.78 9.60
C GLU A 78 16.63 12.56 10.08
N SER A 79 17.76 12.24 9.48
CA SER A 79 19.02 12.96 9.62
C SER A 79 19.71 12.99 8.26
N ASN A 80 19.96 14.18 7.72
CA ASN A 80 20.50 14.39 6.38
C ASN A 80 19.78 13.56 5.29
N PRO A 81 18.41 13.59 5.22
CA PRO A 81 17.61 12.70 4.39
C PRO A 81 17.90 12.85 2.90
N ASP A 82 18.33 14.05 2.46
CA ASP A 82 18.54 14.41 1.06
C ASP A 82 20.03 14.45 0.66
N GLU A 83 20.94 14.02 1.53
CA GLU A 83 22.37 13.91 1.18
C GLU A 83 22.57 12.86 0.08
N LYS A 84 23.17 13.29 -1.04
CA LYS A 84 23.45 12.42 -2.20
C LYS A 84 24.65 11.54 -1.95
N LEU A 85 24.40 10.24 -1.87
CA LEU A 85 25.39 9.20 -1.55
C LEU A 85 25.39 8.10 -2.61
N ALA A 86 26.52 7.42 -2.77
CA ALA A 86 26.56 6.20 -3.54
C ALA A 86 25.74 5.10 -2.86
N PRO A 87 24.85 4.41 -3.58
CA PRO A 87 23.93 3.43 -2.97
C PRO A 87 24.57 2.08 -2.69
N ALA A 88 25.69 1.70 -3.35
CA ALA A 88 26.16 0.33 -3.38
C ALA A 88 25.00 -0.64 -3.75
N SER A 89 24.99 -1.87 -3.21
CA SER A 89 23.95 -2.87 -3.47
C SER A 89 22.55 -2.52 -2.91
N ILE A 90 22.35 -1.36 -2.27
CA ILE A 90 21.00 -0.82 -2.01
C ILE A 90 20.25 -0.57 -3.32
N THR A 91 20.97 -0.32 -4.42
CA THR A 91 20.45 -0.25 -5.80
C THR A 91 19.53 -1.41 -6.15
N LYS A 92 19.85 -2.62 -5.66
CA LYS A 92 19.07 -3.84 -5.94
C LYS A 92 17.63 -3.78 -5.40
N ILE A 93 17.30 -2.86 -4.51
CA ILE A 93 15.91 -2.64 -4.08
C ILE A 93 15.08 -2.23 -5.29
N MET A 94 15.56 -1.29 -6.13
CA MET A 94 14.88 -0.89 -7.36
C MET A 94 14.85 -2.03 -8.38
N SER A 95 15.94 -2.77 -8.52
CA SER A 95 16.00 -3.91 -9.43
C SER A 95 14.99 -4.99 -9.04
N LEU A 96 14.92 -5.32 -7.76
CA LEU A 96 13.96 -6.29 -7.23
C LEU A 96 12.53 -5.79 -7.35
N LEU A 97 12.27 -4.49 -7.14
CA LEU A 97 10.95 -3.90 -7.35
C LEU A 97 10.46 -4.13 -8.79
N LEU A 98 11.29 -3.82 -9.77
CA LEU A 98 10.94 -4.03 -11.19
C LEU A 98 10.77 -5.52 -11.56
N VAL A 99 11.51 -6.41 -10.91
CA VAL A 99 11.31 -7.86 -11.10
C VAL A 99 9.99 -8.31 -10.47
N MET A 100 9.63 -7.82 -9.26
CA MET A 100 8.33 -8.12 -8.65
C MET A 100 7.18 -7.61 -9.52
N GLU A 101 7.27 -6.38 -10.02
CA GLU A 101 6.29 -5.79 -10.94
C GLU A 101 6.19 -6.60 -12.25
N ALA A 102 7.31 -7.11 -12.79
CA ALA A 102 7.30 -7.96 -13.97
C ALA A 102 6.63 -9.33 -13.72
N ILE A 103 6.76 -9.87 -12.51
CA ILE A 103 6.08 -11.12 -12.11
C ILE A 103 4.57 -10.88 -11.94
N GLU A 104 4.17 -9.81 -11.28
CA GLU A 104 2.75 -9.47 -11.08
C GLU A 104 2.04 -9.16 -12.41
N ASN A 105 2.75 -8.56 -13.37
CA ASN A 105 2.26 -8.32 -14.73
C ASN A 105 2.41 -9.54 -15.66
N GLU A 106 2.66 -10.73 -15.12
CA GLU A 106 2.79 -11.99 -15.85
C GLU A 106 3.86 -12.00 -16.96
N LYS A 107 4.77 -11.03 -16.97
CA LYS A 107 5.90 -10.98 -17.91
C LYS A 107 6.93 -12.04 -17.59
N LEU A 108 7.10 -12.35 -16.34
CA LEU A 108 7.94 -13.43 -15.81
C LEU A 108 7.14 -14.30 -14.85
N THR A 109 7.53 -15.56 -14.72
CA THR A 109 7.06 -16.45 -13.67
C THR A 109 8.26 -16.92 -12.84
N LEU A 110 8.03 -17.40 -11.63
CA LEU A 110 9.12 -17.96 -10.80
C LEU A 110 9.83 -19.14 -11.47
N ASN A 111 9.14 -19.88 -12.34
CA ASN A 111 9.67 -21.04 -13.07
C ASN A 111 10.29 -20.65 -14.42
N THR A 112 10.21 -19.41 -14.87
CA THR A 112 10.84 -18.95 -16.10
C THR A 112 12.34 -19.18 -16.00
N LYS A 113 12.90 -19.91 -16.97
CA LYS A 113 14.35 -20.13 -17.07
C LYS A 113 15.00 -18.95 -17.77
N VAL A 114 16.02 -18.41 -17.11
CA VAL A 114 16.85 -17.30 -17.59
C VAL A 114 18.23 -17.86 -17.89
N SER A 115 18.70 -17.62 -19.10
CA SER A 115 20.07 -17.96 -19.50
C SER A 115 20.99 -16.79 -19.14
N CYS A 116 22.06 -17.07 -18.41
CA CYS A 116 23.07 -16.07 -18.06
C CYS A 116 23.81 -15.61 -19.31
N SER A 117 23.84 -14.29 -19.55
CA SER A 117 24.66 -13.71 -20.62
C SER A 117 26.15 -13.66 -20.24
N GLU A 118 27.02 -13.44 -21.23
CA GLU A 118 28.44 -13.15 -20.97
C GLU A 118 28.59 -11.90 -20.09
N HIS A 119 27.74 -10.89 -20.29
CA HIS A 119 27.74 -9.68 -19.49
C HIS A 119 27.39 -9.97 -18.02
N ALA A 120 26.29 -10.66 -17.75
CA ALA A 120 25.90 -11.04 -16.39
C ALA A 120 26.96 -11.89 -15.70
N ALA A 121 27.56 -12.88 -16.42
CA ALA A 121 28.65 -13.74 -15.90
C ALA A 121 29.92 -12.94 -15.58
N SER A 122 30.17 -11.83 -16.27
CA SER A 122 31.35 -10.98 -16.04
C SER A 122 31.27 -10.05 -14.84
N MET A 123 30.10 -9.99 -14.16
CA MET A 123 29.89 -9.09 -13.02
C MET A 123 30.84 -9.39 -11.87
N GLY A 124 31.51 -8.34 -11.37
CA GLY A 124 32.35 -8.43 -10.18
C GLY A 124 31.57 -8.26 -8.87
N GLY A 125 32.26 -8.35 -7.74
CA GLY A 125 31.72 -8.18 -6.41
C GLY A 125 31.05 -9.43 -5.86
N SER A 126 29.88 -9.30 -5.20
CA SER A 126 29.14 -10.46 -4.70
C SER A 126 28.53 -11.23 -5.87
N GLN A 127 28.73 -12.55 -5.92
CA GLN A 127 28.36 -13.42 -7.03
C GLN A 127 27.94 -14.80 -6.52
N ILE A 128 27.17 -15.52 -7.32
CA ILE A 128 26.97 -16.96 -7.24
C ILE A 128 27.76 -17.72 -8.31
N TRP A 129 28.65 -16.99 -9.05
CA TRP A 129 29.53 -17.52 -10.07
C TRP A 129 28.74 -18.18 -11.21
N LEU A 130 27.81 -17.40 -11.80
CA LEU A 130 27.07 -17.83 -12.99
C LEU A 130 28.05 -17.95 -14.17
N GLU A 131 27.95 -19.05 -14.91
CA GLU A 131 28.65 -19.24 -16.17
C GLU A 131 27.80 -18.72 -17.34
N ALA A 132 28.46 -18.21 -18.39
CA ALA A 132 27.75 -17.80 -19.60
C ALA A 132 27.00 -19.00 -20.22
N GLY A 133 25.71 -18.84 -20.48
CA GLY A 133 24.82 -19.89 -20.95
C GLY A 133 24.20 -20.77 -19.84
N GLU A 134 24.64 -20.66 -18.59
CA GLU A 134 24.00 -21.35 -17.47
C GLU A 134 22.54 -20.89 -17.34
N GLN A 135 21.64 -21.84 -17.10
CA GLN A 135 20.21 -21.57 -16.94
C GLN A 135 19.79 -21.74 -15.50
N MET A 136 19.19 -20.70 -14.94
CA MET A 136 18.54 -20.73 -13.64
C MET A 136 17.11 -20.19 -13.73
N THR A 137 16.25 -20.62 -12.82
CA THR A 137 14.90 -20.09 -12.71
C THR A 137 14.93 -18.69 -12.10
N VAL A 138 13.90 -17.88 -12.37
CA VAL A 138 13.71 -16.58 -11.71
C VAL A 138 13.70 -16.73 -10.19
N ASP A 139 13.10 -17.80 -9.63
CA ASP A 139 13.12 -18.09 -8.18
C ASP A 139 14.56 -18.25 -7.65
N GLU A 140 15.41 -19.01 -8.34
CA GLU A 140 16.81 -19.23 -7.93
C GLU A 140 17.63 -17.92 -8.00
N LEU A 141 17.43 -17.15 -9.07
CA LEU A 141 18.10 -15.85 -9.23
C LEU A 141 17.64 -14.82 -8.19
N LEU A 142 16.35 -14.83 -7.82
CA LEU A 142 15.82 -14.01 -6.72
C LEU A 142 16.45 -14.39 -5.38
N ARG A 143 16.56 -15.69 -5.08
CA ARG A 143 17.26 -16.17 -3.87
C ARG A 143 18.70 -15.67 -3.83
N ALA A 144 19.44 -15.81 -4.92
CA ALA A 144 20.80 -15.30 -5.03
C ALA A 144 20.91 -13.78 -4.85
N SER A 145 20.05 -13.01 -5.54
CA SER A 145 20.10 -11.55 -5.52
C SER A 145 19.71 -10.97 -4.15
N VAL A 146 18.68 -11.53 -3.51
CA VAL A 146 18.19 -11.03 -2.21
C VAL A 146 19.09 -11.48 -1.07
N ILE A 147 19.37 -12.77 -0.96
CA ILE A 147 20.07 -13.39 0.18
C ILE A 147 21.56 -13.06 0.12
N ALA A 148 22.23 -13.48 -0.94
CA ALA A 148 23.69 -13.30 -1.09
C ALA A 148 24.09 -11.98 -1.76
N SER A 149 23.10 -11.18 -2.23
CA SER A 149 23.39 -9.94 -2.94
C SER A 149 24.14 -10.13 -4.27
N ALA A 150 23.95 -11.26 -4.94
CA ALA A 150 24.67 -11.63 -6.14
C ALA A 150 24.43 -10.64 -7.30
N ASN A 151 25.51 -10.09 -7.86
CA ASN A 151 25.46 -9.09 -8.94
C ASN A 151 25.12 -9.77 -10.27
N ASP A 152 25.75 -10.90 -10.57
CA ASP A 152 25.51 -11.74 -11.75
C ASP A 152 24.02 -12.15 -11.84
N ALA A 153 23.44 -12.66 -10.76
CA ALA A 153 22.03 -13.01 -10.70
C ALA A 153 21.12 -11.78 -10.88
N THR A 154 21.48 -10.62 -10.31
CA THR A 154 20.71 -9.40 -10.46
C THR A 154 20.70 -8.88 -11.90
N VAL A 155 21.87 -8.91 -12.57
CA VAL A 155 21.97 -8.49 -13.97
C VAL A 155 21.25 -9.47 -14.89
N ALA A 156 21.34 -10.78 -14.65
CA ALA A 156 20.57 -11.78 -15.42
C ALA A 156 19.05 -11.55 -15.28
N LEU A 157 18.54 -11.21 -14.08
CA LEU A 157 17.14 -10.83 -13.89
C LEU A 157 16.79 -9.53 -14.62
N ALA A 158 17.67 -8.54 -14.60
CA ALA A 158 17.48 -7.27 -15.28
C ALA A 158 17.35 -7.46 -16.80
N GLU A 159 18.22 -8.28 -17.38
CA GLU A 159 18.19 -8.64 -18.81
C GLU A 159 16.92 -9.45 -19.15
N ALA A 160 16.49 -10.36 -18.28
CA ALA A 160 15.23 -11.10 -18.46
C ALA A 160 14.00 -10.19 -18.48
N VAL A 161 14.01 -9.10 -17.69
CA VAL A 161 12.91 -8.10 -17.69
C VAL A 161 12.95 -7.20 -18.90
N SER A 162 14.12 -6.73 -19.35
CA SER A 162 14.24 -5.62 -20.31
C SER A 162 15.04 -5.93 -21.56
N GLY A 163 15.61 -7.11 -21.71
CA GLY A 163 16.44 -7.53 -22.84
C GLY A 163 17.90 -7.13 -22.72
N SER A 164 18.24 -6.06 -21.99
CA SER A 164 19.61 -5.65 -21.65
C SER A 164 19.66 -4.88 -20.34
N GLU A 165 20.86 -4.79 -19.71
CA GLU A 165 21.05 -3.98 -18.50
C GLU A 165 20.81 -2.49 -18.78
N GLU A 166 21.20 -1.96 -19.94
CA GLU A 166 20.99 -0.55 -20.30
C GLU A 166 19.50 -0.21 -20.39
N ALA A 167 18.69 -1.08 -21.01
CA ALA A 167 17.25 -0.90 -21.08
C ALA A 167 16.64 -0.98 -19.67
N PHE A 168 17.14 -1.88 -18.84
CA PHE A 168 16.69 -2.00 -17.45
C PHE A 168 17.04 -0.77 -16.61
N VAL A 169 18.24 -0.22 -16.73
CA VAL A 169 18.66 1.02 -16.06
C VAL A 169 17.79 2.19 -16.49
N SER A 170 17.39 2.26 -17.75
CA SER A 170 16.44 3.26 -18.25
C SER A 170 15.09 3.10 -17.56
N LEU A 171 14.61 1.86 -17.37
CA LEU A 171 13.38 1.56 -16.63
C LEU A 171 13.51 1.91 -15.14
N MET A 172 14.64 1.60 -14.49
CA MET A 172 14.92 1.98 -13.10
C MET A 172 14.80 3.50 -12.89
N ASN A 173 15.42 4.28 -13.79
CA ASN A 173 15.37 5.74 -13.70
C ASN A 173 13.97 6.32 -14.00
N LYS A 174 13.21 5.67 -14.88
CA LYS A 174 11.79 6.01 -15.11
C LYS A 174 10.98 5.75 -13.85
N ARG A 175 11.12 4.55 -13.27
CA ARG A 175 10.39 4.17 -12.06
C ARG A 175 10.74 5.04 -10.85
N ALA A 176 12.00 5.42 -10.70
CA ALA A 176 12.44 6.36 -9.68
C ALA A 176 11.69 7.71 -9.77
N LYS A 177 11.52 8.23 -10.99
CA LYS A 177 10.74 9.46 -11.21
C LYS A 177 9.26 9.29 -10.85
N GLU A 178 8.66 8.17 -11.24
CA GLU A 178 7.26 7.85 -10.93
C GLU A 178 7.02 7.75 -9.43
N LEU A 179 7.98 7.21 -8.67
CA LEU A 179 7.96 7.14 -7.21
C LEU A 179 8.28 8.46 -6.51
N GLY A 180 8.62 9.53 -7.27
CA GLY A 180 8.99 10.82 -6.69
C GLY A 180 10.40 10.88 -6.11
N MET A 181 11.30 9.95 -6.46
CA MET A 181 12.70 9.91 -6.03
C MET A 181 13.52 10.98 -6.78
N LYS A 182 13.48 12.20 -6.26
CA LYS A 182 14.00 13.40 -6.97
C LYS A 182 15.52 13.48 -7.04
N ASN A 183 16.22 12.76 -6.16
CA ASN A 183 17.67 12.85 -5.99
C ASN A 183 18.40 11.55 -6.37
N THR A 184 17.74 10.64 -7.08
CA THR A 184 18.29 9.34 -7.45
C THR A 184 18.57 9.24 -8.94
N THR A 185 19.72 8.67 -9.26
CA THR A 185 20.11 8.29 -10.63
C THR A 185 20.82 6.95 -10.59
N PHE A 186 20.30 5.97 -11.31
CA PHE A 186 20.91 4.66 -11.48
C PHE A 186 21.78 4.61 -12.75
N LYS A 187 22.92 3.92 -12.68
CA LYS A 187 23.86 3.70 -13.78
C LYS A 187 24.07 2.21 -14.11
N ASN A 188 23.72 1.33 -13.18
CA ASN A 188 23.74 -0.12 -13.35
C ASN A 188 22.66 -0.74 -12.44
N ALA A 189 22.38 -2.02 -12.66
CA ALA A 189 21.33 -2.73 -11.95
C ALA A 189 21.73 -3.26 -10.56
N CYS A 190 23.01 -3.37 -10.26
CA CYS A 190 23.51 -4.08 -9.09
C CYS A 190 24.17 -3.18 -8.02
N GLY A 191 24.52 -1.94 -8.37
CA GLY A 191 25.09 -0.96 -7.44
C GLY A 191 26.60 -0.96 -7.38
N LEU A 192 27.27 -1.35 -8.45
CA LEU A 192 28.70 -1.08 -8.63
C LEU A 192 28.95 0.42 -8.73
N ASP A 193 30.07 0.88 -8.20
CA ASP A 193 30.42 2.30 -8.20
C ASP A 193 30.55 2.83 -9.65
N ALA A 194 29.80 3.87 -9.97
CA ALA A 194 29.84 4.58 -11.25
C ALA A 194 29.61 6.07 -11.00
N ASP A 195 30.16 6.91 -11.91
CA ASP A 195 29.99 8.35 -11.79
C ASP A 195 28.52 8.74 -12.01
N GLY A 196 27.98 9.52 -11.04
CA GLY A 196 26.59 9.93 -11.04
C GLY A 196 25.60 8.83 -10.61
N HIS A 197 26.07 7.66 -10.13
CA HIS A 197 25.23 6.65 -9.50
C HIS A 197 25.00 7.07 -8.05
N LEU A 198 23.92 7.81 -7.80
CA LEU A 198 23.65 8.45 -6.53
C LEU A 198 22.19 8.26 -6.11
N THR A 199 21.97 8.27 -4.80
CA THR A 199 20.65 8.26 -4.18
C THR A 199 20.69 9.03 -2.86
N THR A 200 19.57 9.09 -2.14
CA THR A 200 19.49 9.69 -0.80
C THR A 200 18.80 8.74 0.18
N GLY A 201 18.96 8.97 1.49
CA GLY A 201 18.28 8.14 2.49
C GLY A 201 16.76 8.14 2.32
N LYS A 202 16.18 9.31 2.00
CA LYS A 202 14.75 9.46 1.74
C LYS A 202 14.30 8.69 0.51
N ASP A 203 15.00 8.82 -0.61
CA ASP A 203 14.67 8.09 -1.83
C ASP A 203 14.79 6.57 -1.65
N VAL A 204 15.78 6.12 -0.85
CA VAL A 204 15.90 4.69 -0.48
C VAL A 204 14.71 4.22 0.32
N ALA A 205 14.23 5.03 1.30
CA ALA A 205 13.04 4.68 2.07
C ALA A 205 11.80 4.57 1.18
N ILE A 206 11.65 5.46 0.20
CA ILE A 206 10.55 5.44 -0.78
C ILE A 206 10.58 4.15 -1.61
N MET A 207 11.71 3.80 -2.23
CA MET A 207 11.78 2.58 -3.06
C MET A 207 11.69 1.30 -2.22
N ALA A 208 12.19 1.29 -0.98
CA ALA A 208 12.02 0.17 -0.07
C ALA A 208 10.56 -0.02 0.33
N SER A 209 9.84 1.07 0.61
CA SER A 209 8.40 1.07 0.88
C SER A 209 7.60 0.54 -0.32
N ALA A 210 7.99 0.90 -1.54
CA ALA A 210 7.36 0.35 -2.74
C ALA A 210 7.61 -1.16 -2.88
N LEU A 211 8.84 -1.62 -2.68
CA LEU A 211 9.19 -3.04 -2.82
C LEU A 211 8.45 -3.94 -1.82
N ILE A 212 8.32 -3.53 -0.56
CA ILE A 212 7.69 -4.38 0.48
C ILE A 212 6.17 -4.51 0.34
N LYS A 213 5.53 -3.65 -0.46
CA LYS A 213 4.11 -3.82 -0.85
C LYS A 213 3.89 -5.11 -1.66
N HIS A 214 4.91 -5.61 -2.36
CA HIS A 214 4.90 -6.89 -3.04
C HIS A 214 5.19 -8.02 -2.05
N SER A 215 4.17 -8.69 -1.55
CA SER A 215 4.29 -9.71 -0.50
C SER A 215 5.29 -10.82 -0.82
N LEU A 216 5.48 -11.13 -2.11
CA LEU A 216 6.41 -12.14 -2.58
C LEU A 216 7.87 -11.87 -2.15
N ILE A 217 8.28 -10.61 -1.99
CA ILE A 217 9.66 -10.30 -1.59
C ILE A 217 9.99 -10.86 -0.20
N LYS A 218 9.00 -10.92 0.71
CA LYS A 218 9.18 -11.44 2.07
C LYS A 218 9.56 -12.93 2.07
N LYS A 219 9.16 -13.70 1.03
CA LYS A 219 9.59 -15.10 0.85
C LYS A 219 11.11 -15.25 0.81
N TYR A 220 11.83 -14.24 0.30
CA TYR A 220 13.28 -14.25 0.13
C TYR A 220 14.01 -13.43 1.18
N SER A 221 13.50 -12.25 1.50
CA SER A 221 14.19 -11.28 2.36
C SER A 221 14.27 -11.71 3.82
N THR A 222 13.37 -12.58 4.28
CA THR A 222 13.34 -13.14 5.64
C THR A 222 14.21 -14.39 5.82
N VAL A 223 14.75 -14.92 4.73
CA VAL A 223 15.57 -16.15 4.77
C VAL A 223 16.99 -15.82 5.24
N TRP A 224 17.46 -16.51 6.30
CA TRP A 224 18.83 -16.34 6.79
C TRP A 224 19.86 -17.13 5.98
N MET A 225 19.58 -18.38 5.67
CA MET A 225 20.46 -19.28 4.89
C MET A 225 19.63 -20.09 3.91
N ASP A 226 20.21 -20.33 2.74
CA ASP A 226 19.62 -21.15 1.68
C ASP A 226 20.75 -21.79 0.85
N ALA A 227 20.40 -22.58 -0.16
CA ALA A 227 21.36 -23.16 -1.08
C ALA A 227 20.79 -23.28 -2.50
N LEU A 228 21.67 -23.20 -3.49
CA LEU A 228 21.37 -23.39 -4.91
C LEU A 228 22.12 -24.60 -5.45
N ARG A 229 21.81 -25.01 -6.67
CA ARG A 229 22.50 -26.11 -7.39
C ARG A 229 22.55 -27.40 -6.55
N ASP A 230 21.39 -27.80 -6.01
CA ASP A 230 21.27 -29.03 -5.17
C ASP A 230 22.20 -29.02 -3.95
N GLY A 231 22.32 -27.86 -3.29
CA GLY A 231 23.13 -27.71 -2.09
C GLY A 231 24.61 -27.37 -2.32
N LYS A 232 25.05 -27.25 -3.58
CA LYS A 232 26.46 -26.97 -3.89
C LYS A 232 26.86 -25.51 -3.72
N SER A 233 25.89 -24.58 -3.69
CA SER A 233 26.14 -23.16 -3.54
C SER A 233 25.35 -22.65 -2.34
N GLU A 234 26.00 -22.49 -1.18
CA GLU A 234 25.38 -21.96 0.02
C GLU A 234 25.17 -20.44 -0.09
N LEU A 235 24.03 -19.98 0.36
CA LEU A 235 23.65 -18.57 0.46
C LEU A 235 23.51 -18.18 1.93
N THR A 236 24.14 -17.08 2.31
CA THR A 236 23.93 -16.48 3.65
C THR A 236 23.48 -15.03 3.49
N ASN A 237 22.42 -14.65 4.20
CA ASN A 237 21.86 -13.32 4.11
C ASN A 237 22.85 -12.27 4.62
N THR A 238 23.10 -11.28 3.78
CA THR A 238 23.99 -10.16 4.12
C THR A 238 23.38 -9.24 5.19
N ASN A 239 22.05 -9.29 5.36
CA ASN A 239 21.34 -8.54 6.40
C ASN A 239 21.23 -9.37 7.70
N LYS A 240 22.15 -9.15 8.62
CA LYS A 240 22.18 -9.85 9.92
C LYS A 240 20.96 -9.61 10.79
N LEU A 241 20.15 -8.56 10.53
CA LEU A 241 18.94 -8.28 11.30
C LEU A 241 17.91 -9.38 11.13
N VAL A 242 17.85 -10.01 9.97
CA VAL A 242 16.95 -11.16 9.71
C VAL A 242 17.10 -12.27 10.75
N ARG A 243 18.32 -12.49 11.25
CA ARG A 243 18.58 -13.49 12.28
C ARG A 243 18.50 -12.94 13.71
N TYR A 244 18.89 -11.68 13.92
CA TYR A 244 19.18 -11.16 15.27
C TYR A 244 18.27 -10.04 15.73
N TYR A 245 17.24 -9.68 14.95
CA TYR A 245 16.26 -8.66 15.30
C TYR A 245 14.84 -9.20 15.17
N SER A 246 14.11 -9.23 16.30
CA SER A 246 12.74 -9.75 16.29
C SER A 246 11.83 -8.92 15.41
N GLY A 247 11.09 -9.60 14.53
CA GLY A 247 10.19 -8.97 13.57
C GLY A 247 10.86 -8.48 12.28
N ALA A 248 12.19 -8.70 12.08
CA ALA A 248 12.85 -8.30 10.84
C ALA A 248 12.25 -9.01 9.62
N THR A 249 11.84 -8.22 8.61
CA THR A 249 11.28 -8.70 7.34
C THR A 249 12.24 -8.52 6.17
N GLY A 250 13.39 -7.87 6.38
CA GLY A 250 14.41 -7.68 5.35
C GLY A 250 15.23 -6.41 5.60
N LEU A 251 15.73 -5.70 4.60
CA LEU A 251 15.52 -5.88 3.17
C LEU A 251 16.87 -6.06 2.45
N LYS A 252 17.74 -5.02 2.46
CA LYS A 252 18.98 -5.02 1.68
C LYS A 252 20.13 -4.30 2.36
N THR A 253 21.37 -4.83 2.17
CA THR A 253 22.61 -4.17 2.57
C THR A 253 23.39 -3.74 1.33
N GLY A 254 24.29 -2.78 1.51
CA GLY A 254 25.23 -2.35 0.48
C GLY A 254 26.57 -1.95 1.11
N THR A 255 27.66 -2.20 0.42
CA THR A 255 29.00 -1.74 0.84
C THR A 255 29.90 -1.57 -0.38
N THR A 256 30.47 -0.39 -0.54
CA THR A 256 31.61 -0.12 -1.43
C THR A 256 32.53 0.89 -0.73
N SER A 257 33.70 1.12 -1.29
CA SER A 257 34.63 2.14 -0.74
C SER A 257 34.04 3.55 -0.80
N LYS A 258 33.22 3.89 -1.82
CA LYS A 258 32.57 5.19 -1.95
C LYS A 258 31.33 5.31 -1.06
N ALA A 259 30.54 4.25 -0.96
CA ALA A 259 29.27 4.26 -0.21
C ALA A 259 29.46 4.13 1.31
N GLY A 260 30.57 3.54 1.77
CA GLY A 260 30.65 3.05 3.14
C GLY A 260 29.69 1.88 3.37
N CYS A 261 29.23 1.70 4.60
CA CYS A 261 28.30 0.63 4.97
C CYS A 261 26.86 1.15 5.00
N CYS A 262 25.99 0.56 4.16
CA CYS A 262 24.59 0.96 4.03
C CYS A 262 23.65 -0.20 4.36
N VAL A 263 22.47 0.10 4.87
CA VAL A 263 21.36 -0.85 5.04
C VAL A 263 20.01 -0.14 4.88
N ALA A 264 19.10 -0.76 4.15
CA ALA A 264 17.67 -0.55 4.27
C ALA A 264 17.11 -1.77 4.98
N ALA A 265 16.68 -1.61 6.20
CA ALA A 265 16.14 -2.67 7.04
C ALA A 265 14.63 -2.50 7.18
N THR A 266 13.90 -3.60 7.16
CA THR A 266 12.45 -3.61 7.40
C THR A 266 12.13 -4.54 8.56
N ALA A 267 11.12 -4.17 9.33
CA ALA A 267 10.61 -4.98 10.42
C ALA A 267 9.12 -4.73 10.61
N GLU A 268 8.40 -5.76 11.08
CA GLU A 268 6.98 -5.70 11.37
C GLU A 268 6.72 -6.19 12.80
N ARG A 269 5.94 -5.43 13.57
CA ARG A 269 5.45 -5.79 14.91
C ARG A 269 4.04 -5.26 15.10
N ASP A 270 3.17 -6.08 15.66
CA ASP A 270 1.79 -5.70 16.00
C ASP A 270 1.04 -5.02 14.84
N GLY A 271 1.26 -5.52 13.60
CA GLY A 271 0.64 -5.00 12.39
C GLY A 271 1.16 -3.62 11.91
N MET A 272 2.27 -3.14 12.48
CA MET A 272 2.99 -1.96 12.00
C MET A 272 4.31 -2.38 11.37
N GLU A 273 4.52 -2.03 10.10
CA GLU A 273 5.77 -2.24 9.37
C GLU A 273 6.58 -0.93 9.35
N LEU A 274 7.90 -1.03 9.46
CA LEU A 274 8.82 0.10 9.43
C LEU A 274 9.97 -0.15 8.45
N VAL A 275 10.41 0.92 7.81
CA VAL A 275 11.59 0.98 6.95
C VAL A 275 12.63 1.87 7.60
N ALA A 276 13.76 1.29 8.01
CA ALA A 276 14.90 2.00 8.58
C ALA A 276 16.07 2.00 7.58
N VAL A 277 16.47 3.19 7.13
CA VAL A 277 17.57 3.39 6.19
C VAL A 277 18.75 4.02 6.92
N VAL A 278 19.92 3.42 6.77
CA VAL A 278 21.22 3.95 7.26
C VAL A 278 22.18 3.93 6.09
N MET A 279 22.72 5.08 5.72
CA MET A 279 23.66 5.22 4.61
C MET A 279 24.97 5.85 5.05
N GLY A 280 26.07 5.34 4.50
CA GLY A 280 27.39 5.92 4.75
C GLY A 280 27.90 5.72 6.18
N ALA A 281 27.53 4.63 6.86
CA ALA A 281 28.13 4.24 8.12
C ALA A 281 29.58 3.80 7.92
N GLU A 282 30.43 4.03 8.92
CA GLU A 282 31.87 3.73 8.85
C GLU A 282 32.14 2.22 8.73
N ASN A 283 31.35 1.42 9.41
CA ASN A 283 31.51 -0.04 9.42
C ASN A 283 30.17 -0.78 9.55
N SER A 284 30.25 -2.11 9.39
CA SER A 284 29.05 -2.97 9.43
C SER A 284 28.34 -2.97 10.78
N ASN A 285 29.06 -2.77 11.90
CA ASN A 285 28.46 -2.74 13.23
C ASN A 285 27.61 -1.46 13.41
N GLU A 286 28.15 -0.31 13.00
CA GLU A 286 27.45 0.98 13.11
C GLU A 286 26.17 1.01 12.27
N ARG A 287 26.18 0.47 11.02
CA ARG A 287 24.96 0.42 10.21
C ARG A 287 23.84 -0.41 10.86
N PHE A 288 24.17 -1.59 11.41
CA PHE A 288 23.16 -2.44 12.05
C PHE A 288 22.71 -1.89 13.40
N THR A 289 23.62 -1.30 14.17
CA THR A 289 23.29 -0.61 15.42
C THR A 289 22.36 0.57 15.15
N GLY A 290 22.66 1.37 14.11
CA GLY A 290 21.81 2.48 13.68
C GLY A 290 20.42 2.03 13.26
N ALA A 291 20.33 1.00 12.42
CA ALA A 291 19.04 0.47 11.96
C ALA A 291 18.20 -0.09 13.12
N LYS A 292 18.82 -0.81 14.08
CA LYS A 292 18.12 -1.27 15.30
C LYS A 292 17.56 -0.11 16.11
N LYS A 293 18.38 0.92 16.36
CA LYS A 293 17.96 2.11 17.11
C LYS A 293 16.76 2.79 16.43
N LEU A 294 16.79 2.94 15.11
CA LEU A 294 15.67 3.51 14.35
C LEU A 294 14.40 2.68 14.49
N LEU A 295 14.47 1.36 14.28
CA LEU A 295 13.33 0.46 14.41
C LEU A 295 12.79 0.45 15.84
N ASP A 296 13.67 0.35 16.85
CA ASP A 296 13.27 0.37 18.26
C ASP A 296 12.61 1.69 18.64
N TYR A 297 13.14 2.83 18.14
CA TYR A 297 12.50 4.14 18.30
C TYR A 297 11.10 4.17 17.69
N GLY A 298 10.95 3.69 16.45
CA GLY A 298 9.65 3.66 15.78
C GLY A 298 8.64 2.82 16.55
N PHE A 299 8.98 1.57 16.88
CA PHE A 299 8.09 0.68 17.63
C PHE A 299 7.82 1.14 19.07
N ALA A 300 8.75 1.86 19.71
CA ALA A 300 8.51 2.40 21.04
C ALA A 300 7.52 3.57 21.05
N ASN A 301 7.60 4.44 20.04
CA ASN A 301 6.91 5.74 20.06
C ASN A 301 5.65 5.80 19.18
N TRP A 302 5.47 4.87 18.23
CA TRP A 302 4.38 4.91 17.28
C TRP A 302 3.54 3.64 17.30
N SER A 303 2.27 3.77 16.99
CA SER A 303 1.34 2.64 16.77
C SER A 303 0.18 3.08 15.89
N PHE A 304 -0.49 2.11 15.28
CA PHE A 304 -1.78 2.37 14.66
C PHE A 304 -2.88 2.39 15.71
N ALA A 305 -3.73 3.43 15.64
CA ALA A 305 -5.03 3.46 16.29
C ALA A 305 -6.09 3.08 15.26
N VAL A 306 -7.03 2.25 15.66
CA VAL A 306 -8.24 1.95 14.89
C VAL A 306 -9.40 2.63 15.59
N LEU A 307 -9.99 3.63 14.93
CA LEU A 307 -11.09 4.40 15.43
C LEU A 307 -12.38 3.87 14.80
N THR A 308 -13.35 3.51 15.65
CA THR A 308 -14.69 3.10 15.24
C THR A 308 -15.69 4.06 15.89
N PRO A 309 -16.73 4.51 15.18
CA PRO A 309 -17.73 5.41 15.75
C PRO A 309 -18.45 4.80 16.96
N ASP A 310 -18.63 5.58 18.04
CA ASP A 310 -19.54 5.22 19.11
C ASP A 310 -20.92 5.83 18.81
N LEU A 311 -21.81 5.00 18.26
CA LEU A 311 -23.16 5.42 17.87
C LEU A 311 -24.19 5.30 19.01
N LYS A 312 -23.76 5.04 20.25
CA LYS A 312 -24.65 4.96 21.39
C LYS A 312 -25.38 6.29 21.60
N GLY A 313 -26.69 6.23 21.70
CA GLY A 313 -27.54 7.41 21.88
C GLY A 313 -28.01 8.10 20.61
N LEU A 314 -27.63 7.58 19.43
CA LEU A 314 -28.18 8.05 18.13
C LEU A 314 -29.42 7.28 17.69
N GLU A 315 -30.15 6.69 18.62
CA GLU A 315 -31.40 6.01 18.33
C GLU A 315 -32.45 7.06 17.90
N GLY A 316 -32.85 6.96 16.62
CA GLY A 316 -33.96 7.75 16.11
C GLY A 316 -33.65 9.16 15.63
N VAL A 317 -32.84 9.28 14.57
CA VAL A 317 -32.65 10.53 13.84
C VAL A 317 -33.95 10.93 13.14
N PRO A 318 -34.45 12.17 13.34
CA PRO A 318 -35.74 12.61 12.79
C PRO A 318 -35.75 12.66 11.26
N VAL A 319 -36.86 12.18 10.66
CA VAL A 319 -37.12 12.26 9.21
C VAL A 319 -38.41 13.05 8.97
N ILE A 320 -38.35 14.03 8.09
CA ILE A 320 -39.51 14.81 7.68
C ILE A 320 -40.20 14.19 6.46
N LYS A 321 -41.52 14.33 6.40
CA LYS A 321 -42.37 13.77 5.32
C LYS A 321 -42.31 12.25 5.17
N GLY A 322 -41.82 11.52 6.16
CA GLY A 322 -41.73 10.08 6.19
C GLY A 322 -42.95 9.40 6.80
N MET A 323 -43.20 8.14 6.40
CA MET A 323 -44.16 7.27 7.08
C MET A 323 -43.72 6.93 8.49
N GLU A 324 -42.40 6.80 8.69
CA GLU A 324 -41.76 6.73 9.99
C GLU A 324 -41.12 8.07 10.33
N LYS A 325 -41.14 8.42 11.62
CA LYS A 325 -40.65 9.72 12.11
C LYS A 325 -39.14 9.73 12.34
N GLN A 326 -38.53 8.57 12.39
CA GLN A 326 -37.14 8.39 12.77
C GLN A 326 -36.48 7.28 11.94
N ILE A 327 -35.16 7.40 11.70
CA ILE A 327 -34.30 6.38 11.12
C ILE A 327 -33.21 6.00 12.12
N SER A 328 -32.80 4.74 12.06
CA SER A 328 -31.63 4.25 12.77
C SER A 328 -30.36 4.56 11.99
N VAL A 329 -29.27 4.78 12.69
CA VAL A 329 -27.96 5.13 12.12
C VAL A 329 -27.04 3.94 12.17
N ASP A 330 -26.26 3.74 11.10
CA ASP A 330 -25.24 2.72 10.99
C ASP A 330 -23.95 3.32 10.39
N SER A 331 -22.80 2.84 10.83
CA SER A 331 -21.50 3.14 10.23
C SER A 331 -21.05 2.10 9.18
N GLN A 332 -21.86 1.05 8.95
CA GLN A 332 -21.55 -0.10 8.09
C GLN A 332 -20.18 -0.75 8.42
N GLY A 333 -19.78 -0.73 9.68
CA GLY A 333 -18.48 -1.23 10.13
C GLY A 333 -17.29 -0.36 9.70
N GLY A 334 -17.55 0.88 9.29
CA GLY A 334 -16.51 1.85 8.94
C GLY A 334 -15.53 2.06 10.08
N GLN A 335 -14.24 2.15 9.74
CA GLN A 335 -13.16 2.41 10.70
C GLN A 335 -12.09 3.28 10.07
N VAL A 336 -11.46 4.13 10.86
CA VAL A 336 -10.28 4.92 10.46
C VAL A 336 -9.05 4.33 11.12
N LYS A 337 -8.04 3.97 10.33
CA LYS A 337 -6.73 3.49 10.84
C LYS A 337 -5.72 4.62 10.71
N LEU A 338 -5.19 5.09 11.82
CA LEU A 338 -4.29 6.24 11.89
C LEU A 338 -2.97 5.89 12.58
N LEU A 339 -1.86 6.40 12.03
CA LEU A 339 -0.54 6.29 12.66
C LEU A 339 -0.34 7.45 13.65
N LEU A 340 -0.27 7.13 14.93
CA LEU A 340 -0.19 8.10 16.02
C LEU A 340 1.00 7.82 16.93
N HIS A 341 1.46 8.85 17.66
CA HIS A 341 2.30 8.64 18.83
C HIS A 341 1.54 7.83 19.87
N LYS A 342 2.21 6.84 20.46
CA LYS A 342 1.63 6.07 21.57
C LYS A 342 1.23 7.00 22.73
N GLY A 343 0.08 6.72 23.32
CA GLY A 343 -0.52 7.53 24.38
C GLY A 343 -1.36 8.71 23.88
N LYS A 344 -1.41 8.99 22.56
CA LYS A 344 -2.26 10.03 21.99
C LYS A 344 -3.66 9.55 21.63
N GLN A 345 -3.95 8.26 21.78
CA GLN A 345 -5.29 7.70 21.45
C GLN A 345 -6.37 8.25 22.38
N ASP A 346 -6.04 8.43 23.67
CA ASP A 346 -6.99 8.94 24.67
C ASP A 346 -7.29 10.44 24.52
N ASP A 347 -6.47 11.18 23.78
CA ASP A 347 -6.67 12.59 23.48
C ASP A 347 -7.60 12.83 22.27
N ILE A 348 -8.03 11.75 21.58
CA ILE A 348 -8.91 11.86 20.42
C ILE A 348 -10.32 12.14 20.88
N THR A 349 -10.92 13.16 20.28
CA THR A 349 -12.34 13.50 20.49
C THR A 349 -13.15 13.14 19.25
N GLU A 350 -14.36 12.66 19.48
CA GLU A 350 -15.33 12.30 18.46
C GLU A 350 -16.48 13.32 18.44
N SER A 351 -16.88 13.75 17.25
CA SER A 351 -18.07 14.56 17.04
C SER A 351 -18.91 14.00 15.91
N ILE A 352 -20.22 13.89 16.16
CA ILE A 352 -21.18 13.39 15.20
C ILE A 352 -21.95 14.55 14.63
N GLU A 353 -22.00 14.65 13.31
CA GLU A 353 -22.77 15.65 12.57
C GLU A 353 -23.82 14.92 11.73
N ILE A 354 -25.10 15.15 12.05
CA ILE A 354 -26.22 14.62 11.28
C ILE A 354 -26.70 15.70 10.31
N ASN A 355 -27.04 15.30 9.09
CA ASN A 355 -27.56 16.21 8.07
C ASN A 355 -28.86 16.87 8.55
N GLU A 356 -28.95 18.17 8.40
CA GLU A 356 -30.18 18.90 8.70
C GLU A 356 -31.30 18.50 7.71
N ASN A 357 -32.53 18.41 8.23
CA ASN A 357 -33.75 18.21 7.43
C ASN A 357 -33.72 16.96 6.51
N ILE A 358 -33.39 15.78 7.07
CA ILE A 358 -33.50 14.54 6.33
C ILE A 358 -34.96 14.33 5.90
N GLU A 359 -35.19 14.34 4.57
CA GLU A 359 -36.55 14.24 3.99
C GLU A 359 -36.74 12.88 3.31
N ALA A 360 -37.85 12.22 3.58
CA ALA A 360 -38.24 10.98 2.93
C ALA A 360 -38.57 11.21 1.43
N PRO A 361 -38.31 10.23 0.54
CA PRO A 361 -37.89 8.86 0.87
C PRO A 361 -36.40 8.77 1.20
N VAL A 362 -36.04 7.91 2.17
CA VAL A 362 -34.68 7.57 2.53
C VAL A 362 -34.49 6.07 2.33
N ALA A 363 -33.47 5.68 1.61
CA ALA A 363 -33.15 4.27 1.39
C ALA A 363 -32.11 3.78 2.42
N VAL A 364 -32.08 2.46 2.65
CA VAL A 364 -30.99 1.84 3.42
C VAL A 364 -29.66 2.14 2.73
N GLY A 365 -28.68 2.65 3.49
CA GLY A 365 -27.36 3.02 2.98
C GLY A 365 -27.27 4.44 2.41
N ASP A 366 -28.32 5.26 2.49
CA ASP A 366 -28.20 6.69 2.19
C ASP A 366 -27.35 7.38 3.26
N VAL A 367 -26.45 8.29 2.84
CA VAL A 367 -25.61 9.07 3.75
C VAL A 367 -26.44 10.12 4.46
N ILE A 368 -26.51 10.04 5.79
CA ILE A 368 -27.31 10.90 6.63
C ILE A 368 -26.51 11.78 7.59
N GLY A 369 -25.18 11.65 7.56
CA GLY A 369 -24.28 12.41 8.42
C GLY A 369 -22.86 11.92 8.32
N SER A 370 -22.01 12.40 9.21
CA SER A 370 -20.62 11.91 9.38
C SER A 370 -20.18 11.96 10.83
N VAL A 371 -19.15 11.16 11.12
CA VAL A 371 -18.41 11.19 12.38
C VAL A 371 -17.04 11.76 12.10
N LYS A 372 -16.64 12.79 12.82
CA LYS A 372 -15.33 13.43 12.73
C LYS A 372 -14.49 13.10 13.97
N PHE A 373 -13.26 12.66 13.73
CA PHE A 373 -12.27 12.43 14.78
C PHE A 373 -11.29 13.58 14.81
N THR A 374 -11.03 14.13 15.99
CA THR A 374 -10.19 15.31 16.17
C THR A 374 -9.12 15.03 17.22
N LEU A 375 -7.87 15.42 16.95
CA LEU A 375 -6.74 15.35 17.86
C LEU A 375 -6.06 16.72 17.92
N ASP A 376 -5.83 17.25 19.12
CA ASP A 376 -5.22 18.57 19.35
C ASP A 376 -5.91 19.69 18.54
N GLY A 377 -7.25 19.61 18.39
CA GLY A 377 -8.07 20.58 17.65
C GLY A 377 -8.02 20.45 16.12
N LYS A 378 -7.34 19.43 15.58
CA LYS A 378 -7.31 19.17 14.13
C LYS A 378 -8.10 17.91 13.79
N GLN A 379 -8.88 17.95 12.73
CA GLN A 379 -9.55 16.77 12.19
C GLN A 379 -8.50 15.80 11.65
N ILE A 380 -8.56 14.55 12.14
CA ILE A 380 -7.64 13.47 11.80
C ILE A 380 -8.31 12.31 11.05
N GLY A 381 -9.65 12.33 10.97
CA GLY A 381 -10.42 11.34 10.23
C GLY A 381 -11.89 11.70 10.19
N GLU A 382 -12.59 11.14 9.21
CA GLU A 382 -14.03 11.28 9.06
C GLU A 382 -14.61 9.99 8.48
N LEU A 383 -15.79 9.59 8.95
CA LEU A 383 -16.53 8.45 8.45
C LEU A 383 -17.95 8.85 8.15
N PRO A 384 -18.53 8.46 7.01
CA PRO A 384 -19.93 8.67 6.72
C PRO A 384 -20.82 7.81 7.63
N LEU A 385 -21.98 8.37 7.98
CA LEU A 385 -23.05 7.68 8.67
C LEU A 385 -24.20 7.42 7.71
N TYR A 386 -24.76 6.24 7.78
CA TYR A 386 -25.75 5.73 6.84
C TYR A 386 -27.09 5.46 7.53
N SER A 387 -28.17 5.54 6.76
CA SER A 387 -29.47 5.03 7.20
C SER A 387 -29.45 3.50 7.31
N ALA A 388 -29.81 2.96 8.46
CA ALA A 388 -29.92 1.52 8.70
C ALA A 388 -31.26 0.92 8.23
N ASN A 389 -32.29 1.76 8.02
CA ASN A 389 -33.60 1.35 7.54
C ASN A 389 -34.11 2.31 6.45
N GLU A 390 -35.05 1.84 5.61
CA GLU A 390 -35.73 2.68 4.66
C GLU A 390 -36.90 3.42 5.32
N VAL A 391 -37.22 4.61 4.82
CA VAL A 391 -38.42 5.37 5.21
C VAL A 391 -39.10 5.87 3.94
N GLU A 392 -40.30 5.37 3.69
CA GLU A 392 -41.12 5.83 2.58
C GLU A 392 -41.71 7.23 2.82
N ARG A 393 -41.90 7.98 1.74
CA ARG A 393 -42.57 9.27 1.82
C ARG A 393 -44.05 9.09 2.10
N VAL A 394 -44.61 9.94 2.96
CA VAL A 394 -46.06 9.98 3.19
C VAL A 394 -46.79 10.36 1.91
N GLY A 395 -47.54 9.41 1.35
CA GLY A 395 -48.41 9.63 0.19
C GLY A 395 -49.67 10.41 0.59
N PHE A 396 -50.32 11.04 -0.40
CA PHE A 396 -51.53 11.84 -0.18
C PHE A 396 -52.64 11.05 0.53
N LEU A 397 -52.87 9.80 0.16
CA LEU A 397 -53.90 8.96 0.79
C LEU A 397 -53.57 8.60 2.23
N ASN A 398 -52.27 8.35 2.52
CA ASN A 398 -51.80 8.05 3.86
C ASN A 398 -51.87 9.29 4.78
N ALA A 399 -51.55 10.49 4.26
CA ALA A 399 -51.70 11.74 4.97
C ALA A 399 -53.15 12.01 5.37
N PHE A 400 -54.09 11.71 4.46
CA PHE A 400 -55.55 11.86 4.69
C PHE A 400 -56.02 10.88 5.78
N GLY A 401 -55.57 9.64 5.78
CA GLY A 401 -55.85 8.63 6.80
C GLY A 401 -55.34 9.05 8.20
N LEU A 402 -54.12 9.59 8.30
CA LEU A 402 -53.53 10.07 9.54
C LEU A 402 -54.30 11.24 10.15
N ILE A 403 -54.81 12.18 9.33
CA ILE A 403 -55.61 13.30 9.79
C ILE A 403 -56.96 12.78 10.35
N PHE A 404 -57.59 11.83 9.68
CA PHE A 404 -58.87 11.26 10.15
C PHE A 404 -58.70 10.45 11.45
N THR A 405 -57.64 9.69 11.61
CA THR A 405 -57.40 8.93 12.84
C THR A 405 -57.03 9.86 14.03
N SER A 406 -56.28 10.94 13.78
CA SER A 406 -55.96 11.91 14.83
C SER A 406 -57.15 12.76 15.26
N ALA A 407 -58.10 13.00 14.35
CA ALA A 407 -59.36 13.73 14.66
C ALA A 407 -60.43 12.86 15.33
N ALA A 408 -60.28 11.52 15.27
CA ALA A 408 -61.23 10.55 15.82
C ALA A 408 -60.86 10.02 17.21
N MET A 409 -59.71 10.40 17.77
CA MET A 409 -59.32 10.08 19.14
C MET A 409 -59.70 11.25 20.05
N PRO A 410 -60.60 11.04 21.06
CA PRO A 410 -61.04 12.08 21.99
C PRO A 410 -59.94 12.52 22.95
#